data_bd12ac5eb8e9cfb3f721b884a76b8dc7
#
_entry.id   bd12ac5eb8e9cfb3f721b884a76b8dc7
#
_cell.length_a   1.000
_cell.length_b   1.000
_cell.length_c   1.000
_cell.angle_alpha   90.00
_cell.angle_beta   90.00
_cell.angle_gamma   90.00
#
_symmetry.space_group_name_H-M   'P 1'
#
loop_
_entity.id
_entity.type
_entity.pdbx_description
1 polymer ?
#
loop_
_entity_poly.entity_id
_entity_poly.type
_entity_poly.pdbx_seq_one_letter_code
_entity_poly.pdbx_strand_id
1 'polypeptide(L)'
;MIRTLAIGILSTFILACEKLPDPVVPDTPREENNEGKENNGNDNSGETDTTMPETIKITVSGKTLPVKIEDNEATKALVEALRTSSITYEAHDYGGFEKVGSLGLALPSSDTQITTQAGDVILYSGNQIVLFYGTNSWSYTRIGKMEYGTLDELKVFLKAGQGMITVTLSL
;
A
#
# COMPACT_ATOMS: atom_id res chain seq x y z
N MET A 1 -25.28 49.60 23.07
CA MET A 1 -25.81 49.08 24.35
C MET A 1 -26.66 47.88 24.05
N ILE A 2 -26.37 46.81 24.67
CA ILE A 2 -27.14 45.62 25.10
C ILE A 2 -26.23 44.40 24.88
N ARG A 3 -25.68 43.97 26.02
CA ARG A 3 -24.98 42.69 26.19
C ARG A 3 -26.01 41.60 26.36
N THR A 4 -25.90 40.52 25.60
CA THR A 4 -26.64 39.28 25.91
C THR A 4 -25.64 38.19 26.26
N LEU A 5 -25.71 37.73 27.50
CA LEU A 5 -24.96 36.67 28.14
C LEU A 5 -25.71 35.36 27.84
N ALA A 6 -25.05 34.36 27.23
CA ALA A 6 -25.61 33.03 27.11
C ALA A 6 -24.78 32.05 27.95
N ILE A 7 -25.47 31.44 28.90
CA ILE A 7 -24.96 30.50 29.91
C ILE A 7 -24.81 29.12 29.26
N GLY A 8 -23.60 28.54 29.37
CA GLY A 8 -23.33 27.20 28.97
C GLY A 8 -23.85 26.16 29.96
N ILE A 9 -24.49 25.12 29.44
CA ILE A 9 -24.87 23.93 30.22
C ILE A 9 -23.82 22.84 29.92
N LEU A 10 -23.04 22.54 30.98
CA LEU A 10 -22.05 21.44 30.98
C LEU A 10 -22.81 20.16 31.35
N SER A 11 -22.96 19.25 30.37
CA SER A 11 -23.53 17.92 30.59
C SER A 11 -22.40 16.90 30.70
N THR A 12 -22.15 16.43 31.93
CA THR A 12 -21.22 15.36 32.23
C THR A 12 -21.91 14.00 32.01
N PHE A 13 -21.53 13.27 30.97
CA PHE A 13 -21.88 11.85 30.81
C PHE A 13 -20.80 11.00 31.50
N ILE A 14 -21.21 10.35 32.58
CA ILE A 14 -20.44 9.29 33.23
C ILE A 14 -20.81 7.97 32.54
N LEU A 15 -19.88 7.38 31.81
CA LEU A 15 -20.04 6.06 31.21
C LEU A 15 -19.47 5.02 32.17
N ALA A 16 -20.35 4.23 32.78
CA ALA A 16 -19.99 3.10 33.61
C ALA A 16 -19.52 1.94 32.73
N CYS A 17 -18.31 1.44 32.99
CA CYS A 17 -17.81 0.18 32.41
C CYS A 17 -18.48 -1.00 33.11
N GLU A 18 -19.40 -1.69 32.46
CA GLU A 18 -19.82 -3.04 32.86
C GLU A 18 -18.93 -4.10 32.20
N LYS A 19 -18.29 -4.87 33.05
CA LYS A 19 -17.42 -5.99 32.70
C LYS A 19 -18.27 -7.21 32.33
N LEU A 20 -18.19 -7.67 31.08
CA LEU A 20 -18.82 -8.92 30.63
C LEU A 20 -18.01 -10.14 31.14
N PRO A 21 -18.67 -11.22 31.54
CA PRO A 21 -18.00 -12.44 31.99
C PRO A 21 -17.44 -13.27 30.81
N ASP A 22 -16.31 -13.92 31.04
CA ASP A 22 -15.62 -14.81 30.12
C ASP A 22 -16.46 -16.03 29.75
N PRO A 23 -16.42 -16.51 28.48
CA PRO A 23 -17.05 -17.76 28.09
C PRO A 23 -16.22 -18.96 28.58
N VAL A 24 -16.93 -19.87 29.26
CA VAL A 24 -16.41 -21.13 29.76
C VAL A 24 -16.10 -22.08 28.60
N VAL A 25 -14.86 -22.59 28.56
CA VAL A 25 -14.40 -23.63 27.63
C VAL A 25 -14.78 -25.00 28.21
N PRO A 26 -15.47 -25.87 27.49
CA PRO A 26 -15.62 -27.27 27.92
C PRO A 26 -14.40 -28.08 27.48
N ASP A 27 -13.93 -28.90 28.44
CA ASP A 27 -12.84 -29.84 28.35
C ASP A 27 -13.09 -30.97 27.35
N THR A 28 -11.98 -31.44 26.80
CA THR A 28 -11.75 -32.55 25.89
C THR A 28 -12.20 -33.93 26.46
N PRO A 29 -12.33 -34.92 25.59
CA PRO A 29 -11.40 -36.05 25.70
C PRO A 29 -10.71 -36.48 24.42
N ARG A 30 -9.46 -36.81 24.63
CA ARG A 30 -8.48 -37.41 23.76
C ARG A 30 -8.86 -38.88 23.55
N GLU A 31 -8.90 -39.32 22.30
CA GLU A 31 -8.70 -40.74 21.96
C GLU A 31 -7.76 -40.89 20.76
N GLU A 32 -6.93 -41.88 20.96
CA GLU A 32 -5.76 -42.28 20.18
C GLU A 32 -6.15 -43.35 19.16
N ASN A 33 -5.30 -43.51 18.13
CA ASN A 33 -5.11 -44.65 17.20
C ASN A 33 -5.97 -44.70 15.91
N ASN A 34 -5.37 -44.74 14.74
CA ASN A 34 -4.71 -45.93 14.14
C ASN A 34 -4.23 -45.66 12.72
N GLU A 35 -3.23 -46.40 12.35
CA GLU A 35 -2.45 -46.48 11.14
C GLU A 35 -3.19 -46.65 9.80
N GLY A 36 -2.58 -46.04 8.74
CA GLY A 36 -2.38 -46.75 7.49
C GLY A 36 -3.41 -46.57 6.39
N LYS A 37 -3.07 -45.80 5.37
CA LYS A 37 -2.98 -46.33 3.99
C LYS A 37 -2.55 -45.23 3.01
N GLU A 38 -1.47 -45.54 2.30
CA GLU A 38 -1.10 -44.83 1.07
C GLU A 38 -2.28 -44.77 0.10
N ASN A 39 -2.55 -43.62 -0.44
CA ASN A 39 -3.22 -43.53 -1.71
C ASN A 39 -2.64 -42.34 -2.50
N ASN A 40 -1.93 -42.72 -3.55
CA ASN A 40 -1.38 -41.90 -4.60
C ASN A 40 -2.53 -41.24 -5.35
N GLY A 41 -2.79 -39.97 -5.03
CA GLY A 41 -3.72 -39.10 -5.74
C GLY A 41 -2.94 -37.91 -6.26
N ASN A 42 -2.63 -37.95 -7.57
CA ASN A 42 -2.09 -36.84 -8.32
C ASN A 42 -3.16 -35.73 -8.39
N ASP A 43 -3.21 -34.88 -7.36
CA ASP A 43 -3.97 -33.66 -7.39
C ASP A 43 -3.04 -32.52 -7.88
N ASN A 44 -3.19 -32.24 -9.14
CA ASN A 44 -2.69 -31.01 -9.76
C ASN A 44 -3.60 -29.85 -9.31
N SER A 45 -3.58 -29.54 -8.01
CA SER A 45 -4.11 -28.28 -7.50
C SER A 45 -3.11 -27.20 -7.89
N GLY A 46 -3.53 -26.29 -8.77
CA GLY A 46 -2.76 -25.11 -9.11
C GLY A 46 -2.41 -24.36 -7.81
N GLU A 47 -1.17 -24.52 -7.36
CA GLU A 47 -0.58 -23.66 -6.34
C GLU A 47 -0.65 -22.24 -6.88
N THR A 48 -1.57 -21.45 -6.36
CA THR A 48 -1.46 -20.01 -6.47
C THR A 48 -0.19 -19.64 -5.74
N ASP A 49 0.86 -19.28 -6.48
CA ASP A 49 2.11 -18.78 -5.93
C ASP A 49 1.80 -17.58 -5.03
N THR A 50 1.73 -17.82 -3.72
CA THR A 50 1.48 -16.81 -2.70
C THR A 50 2.75 -16.10 -2.28
N THR A 51 3.88 -16.42 -2.90
CA THR A 51 5.16 -15.77 -2.62
C THR A 51 5.09 -14.30 -3.05
N MET A 52 5.57 -13.41 -2.19
CA MET A 52 5.71 -12.00 -2.55
C MET A 52 6.70 -11.87 -3.71
N PRO A 53 6.34 -11.19 -4.81
CA PRO A 53 7.29 -10.92 -5.87
C PRO A 53 8.39 -9.96 -5.36
N GLU A 54 9.57 -10.02 -5.91
CA GLU A 54 10.63 -9.06 -5.61
C GLU A 54 10.41 -7.71 -6.31
N THR A 55 9.66 -7.73 -7.41
CA THR A 55 9.42 -6.54 -8.24
C THR A 55 7.98 -6.47 -8.72
N ILE A 56 7.51 -5.23 -8.91
CA ILE A 56 6.34 -4.90 -9.72
C ILE A 56 6.78 -4.05 -10.91
N LYS A 57 5.87 -3.74 -11.82
CA LYS A 57 6.16 -2.97 -13.04
C LYS A 57 5.41 -1.65 -13.05
N ILE A 58 6.08 -0.60 -13.50
CA ILE A 58 5.47 0.69 -13.83
C ILE A 58 5.57 0.89 -15.34
N THR A 59 4.42 1.14 -15.99
CA THR A 59 4.36 1.44 -17.43
C THR A 59 3.86 2.86 -17.65
N VAL A 60 4.60 3.63 -18.45
CA VAL A 60 4.24 4.98 -18.91
C VAL A 60 4.45 5.05 -20.41
N SER A 61 3.41 5.43 -21.16
CA SER A 61 3.46 5.57 -22.63
C SER A 61 4.06 4.34 -23.34
N GLY A 62 3.69 3.13 -22.90
CA GLY A 62 4.15 1.86 -23.48
C GLY A 62 5.58 1.45 -23.12
N LYS A 63 6.32 2.23 -22.35
CA LYS A 63 7.61 1.86 -21.77
C LYS A 63 7.41 1.37 -20.35
N THR A 64 8.20 0.37 -19.92
CA THR A 64 8.08 -0.25 -18.60
C THR A 64 9.42 -0.23 -17.87
N LEU A 65 9.38 0.11 -16.59
CA LEU A 65 10.48 -0.05 -15.64
C LEU A 65 10.07 -1.00 -14.52
N PRO A 66 10.97 -1.89 -14.06
CA PRO A 66 10.75 -2.67 -12.85
C PRO A 66 10.90 -1.77 -11.62
N VAL A 67 10.17 -2.11 -10.56
CA VAL A 67 10.26 -1.50 -9.24
C VAL A 67 10.62 -2.59 -8.25
N LYS A 68 11.82 -2.53 -7.69
CA LYS A 68 12.18 -3.37 -6.56
C LYS A 68 11.37 -2.91 -5.35
N ILE A 69 10.54 -3.80 -4.81
CA ILE A 69 9.60 -3.46 -3.74
C ILE A 69 10.19 -3.74 -2.35
N GLU A 70 9.70 -3.00 -1.35
CA GLU A 70 10.02 -3.23 0.06
C GLU A 70 8.98 -4.15 0.71
N ASP A 71 9.42 -4.98 1.68
CA ASP A 71 8.52 -5.84 2.44
C ASP A 71 7.86 -5.05 3.58
N ASN A 72 6.63 -4.58 3.32
CA ASN A 72 5.78 -3.92 4.32
C ASN A 72 4.30 -4.15 3.98
N GLU A 73 3.41 -3.79 4.89
CA GLU A 73 1.97 -4.03 4.76
C GLU A 73 1.34 -3.27 3.56
N ALA A 74 1.83 -2.07 3.26
CA ALA A 74 1.37 -1.30 2.09
C ALA A 74 1.68 -2.04 0.79
N THR A 75 2.90 -2.54 0.67
CA THR A 75 3.36 -3.26 -0.51
C THR A 75 2.66 -4.60 -0.67
N LYS A 76 2.44 -5.34 0.43
CA LYS A 76 1.67 -6.59 0.42
C LYS A 76 0.25 -6.35 -0.10
N ALA A 77 -0.43 -5.33 0.43
CA ALA A 77 -1.77 -4.98 0.00
C ALA A 77 -1.81 -4.51 -1.48
N LEU A 78 -0.80 -3.77 -1.93
CA LEU A 78 -0.67 -3.38 -3.33
C LEU A 78 -0.48 -4.59 -4.24
N VAL A 79 0.42 -5.51 -3.88
CA VAL A 79 0.66 -6.75 -4.64
C VAL A 79 -0.61 -7.58 -4.74
N GLU A 80 -1.35 -7.72 -3.64
CA GLU A 80 -2.61 -8.46 -3.65
C GLU A 80 -3.65 -7.83 -4.58
N ALA A 81 -3.76 -6.51 -4.59
CA ALA A 81 -4.60 -5.80 -5.56
C ALA A 81 -4.14 -6.04 -7.01
N LEU A 82 -2.82 -6.04 -7.26
CA LEU A 82 -2.24 -6.26 -8.59
C LEU A 82 -2.38 -7.72 -9.07
N ARG A 83 -2.49 -8.70 -8.16
CA ARG A 83 -2.82 -10.10 -8.52
C ARG A 83 -4.21 -10.21 -9.16
N THR A 84 -5.13 -9.33 -8.77
CA THR A 84 -6.48 -9.30 -9.31
C THR A 84 -6.52 -8.61 -10.69
N SER A 85 -5.87 -7.46 -10.81
CA SER A 85 -5.79 -6.70 -12.08
C SER A 85 -4.71 -5.62 -11.99
N SER A 86 -4.20 -5.19 -13.15
CA SER A 86 -3.36 -4.00 -13.22
C SER A 86 -4.15 -2.75 -12.78
N ILE A 87 -3.47 -1.79 -12.17
CA ILE A 87 -4.04 -0.51 -11.72
C ILE A 87 -3.54 0.59 -12.64
N THR A 88 -4.45 1.31 -13.27
CA THR A 88 -4.12 2.45 -14.12
C THR A 88 -4.68 3.73 -13.50
N TYR A 89 -3.83 4.76 -13.40
CA TYR A 89 -4.18 6.05 -12.83
C TYR A 89 -3.49 7.20 -13.55
N GLU A 90 -3.97 8.41 -13.32
CA GLU A 90 -3.35 9.64 -13.81
C GLU A 90 -2.46 10.25 -12.73
N ALA A 91 -1.25 10.66 -13.09
CA ALA A 91 -0.30 11.32 -12.21
C ALA A 91 0.14 12.66 -12.79
N HIS A 92 0.23 13.67 -11.94
CA HIS A 92 0.58 15.04 -12.29
C HIS A 92 1.92 15.45 -11.69
N ASP A 93 2.64 16.37 -12.34
CA ASP A 93 3.83 17.00 -11.75
C ASP A 93 3.44 17.78 -10.49
N TYR A 94 4.22 17.60 -9.43
CA TYR A 94 4.13 18.37 -8.20
C TYR A 94 5.53 18.80 -7.74
N GLY A 95 5.67 20.03 -7.29
CA GLY A 95 6.91 20.59 -6.73
C GLY A 95 8.13 20.62 -7.66
N GLY A 96 8.02 20.11 -8.89
CA GLY A 96 9.14 19.99 -9.83
C GLY A 96 10.09 18.83 -9.52
N PHE A 97 9.68 17.89 -8.67
CA PHE A 97 10.51 16.74 -8.25
C PHE A 97 9.78 15.41 -8.23
N GLU A 98 8.46 15.39 -8.45
CA GLU A 98 7.66 14.16 -8.36
C GLU A 98 6.44 14.16 -9.28
N LYS A 99 5.90 12.95 -9.57
CA LYS A 99 4.58 12.71 -10.14
C LYS A 99 3.68 12.12 -9.06
N VAL A 100 2.51 12.70 -8.85
CA VAL A 100 1.52 12.28 -7.83
C VAL A 100 0.22 11.90 -8.49
N GLY A 101 -0.34 10.74 -8.12
CA GLY A 101 -1.64 10.29 -8.60
C GLY A 101 -2.36 9.36 -7.64
N SER A 102 -3.69 9.37 -7.70
CA SER A 102 -4.54 8.52 -6.85
C SER A 102 -4.65 7.12 -7.41
N LEU A 103 -4.43 6.11 -6.56
CA LEU A 103 -4.63 4.69 -6.92
C LEU A 103 -6.11 4.31 -7.13
N GLY A 104 -7.05 5.12 -6.65
CA GLY A 104 -8.47 4.73 -6.62
C GLY A 104 -8.82 3.71 -5.53
N LEU A 105 -7.86 3.29 -4.71
CA LEU A 105 -8.05 2.41 -3.55
C LEU A 105 -7.17 2.88 -2.39
N ALA A 106 -7.53 2.46 -1.16
CA ALA A 106 -6.74 2.74 0.03
C ALA A 106 -5.87 1.55 0.40
N LEU A 107 -4.62 1.82 0.78
CA LEU A 107 -3.64 0.86 1.26
C LEU A 107 -3.28 1.17 2.73
N PRO A 108 -2.89 0.19 3.53
CA PRO A 108 -2.28 0.43 4.84
C PRO A 108 -1.07 1.37 4.70
N SER A 109 -0.87 2.26 5.66
CA SER A 109 0.30 3.15 5.67
C SER A 109 1.06 3.03 6.99
N SER A 110 2.39 3.17 6.91
CA SER A 110 3.32 3.19 8.04
C SER A 110 4.27 4.36 7.83
N ASP A 111 3.71 5.57 7.86
CA ASP A 111 4.44 6.78 7.48
C ASP A 111 5.56 7.08 8.45
N THR A 112 6.76 7.26 7.92
CA THR A 112 7.95 7.65 8.66
C THR A 112 8.62 8.84 7.98
N GLN A 113 9.32 9.68 8.76
CA GLN A 113 10.09 10.79 8.20
C GLN A 113 11.26 10.24 7.39
N ILE A 114 11.21 10.43 6.08
CA ILE A 114 12.26 10.01 5.15
C ILE A 114 12.64 11.13 4.20
N THR A 115 13.87 11.09 3.68
CA THR A 115 14.29 11.87 2.52
C THR A 115 14.27 10.98 1.30
N THR A 116 13.42 11.33 0.33
CA THR A 116 13.28 10.58 -0.92
C THR A 116 14.39 10.93 -1.90
N GLN A 117 14.58 10.06 -2.88
CA GLN A 117 15.52 10.24 -3.98
C GLN A 117 14.82 9.91 -5.31
N ALA A 118 15.43 10.31 -6.40
CA ALA A 118 14.98 9.93 -7.73
C ALA A 118 14.86 8.39 -7.84
N GLY A 119 13.78 7.94 -8.42
CA GLY A 119 13.41 6.52 -8.52
C GLY A 119 12.56 5.99 -7.38
N ASP A 120 12.45 6.68 -6.24
CA ASP A 120 11.61 6.23 -5.14
C ASP A 120 10.12 6.20 -5.54
N VAL A 121 9.44 5.13 -5.15
CA VAL A 121 8.00 4.92 -5.28
C VAL A 121 7.41 4.93 -3.87
N ILE A 122 6.52 5.84 -3.61
CA ILE A 122 6.02 6.17 -2.27
C ILE A 122 4.50 6.11 -2.24
N LEU A 123 3.94 5.60 -1.16
CA LEU A 123 2.55 5.79 -0.79
C LEU A 123 2.45 7.04 0.10
N TYR A 124 1.57 7.95 -0.28
CA TYR A 124 1.24 9.15 0.48
C TYR A 124 -0.24 9.17 0.85
N SER A 125 -0.55 9.51 2.09
CA SER A 125 -1.92 9.57 2.61
C SER A 125 -2.76 8.30 2.38
N GLY A 126 -2.12 7.14 2.28
CA GLY A 126 -2.74 5.83 2.13
C GLY A 126 -3.40 5.53 0.77
N ASN A 127 -3.46 6.48 -0.17
CA ASN A 127 -4.14 6.26 -1.45
C ASN A 127 -3.49 6.95 -2.66
N GLN A 128 -2.39 7.65 -2.50
CA GLN A 128 -1.67 8.30 -3.59
C GLN A 128 -0.32 7.62 -3.80
N ILE A 129 0.02 7.32 -5.04
CA ILE A 129 1.37 6.92 -5.41
C ILE A 129 2.14 8.14 -5.91
N VAL A 130 3.34 8.27 -5.39
CA VAL A 130 4.29 9.34 -5.73
C VAL A 130 5.52 8.72 -6.35
N LEU A 131 5.86 9.17 -7.56
CA LEU A 131 7.01 8.72 -8.35
C LEU A 131 8.04 9.84 -8.39
N PHE A 132 9.15 9.68 -7.67
CA PHE A 132 10.16 10.72 -7.53
C PHE A 132 11.14 10.73 -8.70
N TYR A 133 11.39 11.91 -9.26
CA TYR A 133 12.50 12.21 -10.16
C TYR A 133 13.45 13.29 -9.60
N GLY A 134 13.21 13.72 -8.38
CA GLY A 134 14.02 14.61 -7.55
C GLY A 134 14.02 14.13 -6.11
N THR A 135 14.09 15.05 -5.15
CA THR A 135 14.17 14.75 -3.72
C THR A 135 13.20 15.61 -2.92
N ASN A 136 12.66 15.04 -1.85
CA ASN A 136 11.85 15.73 -0.85
C ASN A 136 12.01 15.04 0.51
N SER A 137 11.69 15.74 1.59
CA SER A 137 11.70 15.17 2.95
C SER A 137 10.35 15.37 3.59
N TRP A 138 9.67 14.25 3.89
CA TRP A 138 8.35 14.25 4.48
C TRP A 138 8.06 12.90 5.16
N SER A 139 6.87 12.79 5.75
CA SER A 139 6.38 11.53 6.32
C SER A 139 5.69 10.71 5.22
N TYR A 140 6.27 9.55 4.90
CA TYR A 140 5.85 8.68 3.80
C TYR A 140 5.94 7.21 4.17
N THR A 141 5.18 6.37 3.46
CA THR A 141 5.36 4.92 3.41
C THR A 141 6.05 4.54 2.10
N ARG A 142 7.22 3.91 2.18
CA ARG A 142 7.97 3.50 0.98
C ARG A 142 7.34 2.22 0.38
N ILE A 143 7.07 2.24 -0.92
CA ILE A 143 6.66 1.05 -1.68
C ILE A 143 7.87 0.36 -2.30
N GLY A 144 8.81 1.13 -2.84
CA GLY A 144 9.99 0.56 -3.47
C GLY A 144 10.80 1.59 -4.27
N LYS A 145 11.60 1.07 -5.21
CA LYS A 145 12.45 1.90 -6.06
C LYS A 145 12.44 1.40 -7.50
N MET A 146 12.20 2.31 -8.44
CA MET A 146 12.33 2.05 -9.88
C MET A 146 13.79 1.76 -10.24
N GLU A 147 14.01 0.73 -11.04
CA GLU A 147 15.31 0.42 -11.61
C GLU A 147 15.45 1.15 -12.95
N TYR A 148 16.39 2.09 -13.02
CA TYR A 148 16.65 2.93 -14.18
C TYR A 148 18.15 3.11 -14.39
N GLY A 149 18.56 3.47 -15.59
CA GLY A 149 19.97 3.68 -15.92
C GLY A 149 20.49 5.02 -15.41
N THR A 150 19.97 6.12 -15.95
CA THR A 150 20.39 7.48 -15.62
C THR A 150 19.21 8.34 -15.17
N LEU A 151 19.49 9.43 -14.42
CA LEU A 151 18.45 10.37 -13.98
C LEU A 151 17.70 11.00 -15.17
N ASP A 152 18.40 11.27 -16.27
CA ASP A 152 17.78 11.84 -17.47
C ASP A 152 16.82 10.82 -18.12
N GLU A 153 17.17 9.54 -18.18
CA GLU A 153 16.27 8.48 -18.65
C GLU A 153 15.02 8.37 -17.77
N LEU A 154 15.16 8.43 -16.44
CA LEU A 154 14.03 8.44 -15.51
C LEU A 154 13.12 9.66 -15.74
N LYS A 155 13.71 10.86 -15.89
CA LYS A 155 12.95 12.09 -16.17
C LYS A 155 12.20 12.02 -17.51
N VAL A 156 12.83 11.46 -18.54
CA VAL A 156 12.19 11.21 -19.84
C VAL A 156 11.05 10.18 -19.70
N PHE A 157 11.28 9.09 -18.98
CA PHE A 157 10.28 8.06 -18.71
C PHE A 157 9.04 8.62 -18.00
N LEU A 158 9.25 9.40 -16.93
CA LEU A 158 8.19 10.03 -16.16
C LEU A 158 7.64 11.32 -16.81
N LYS A 159 8.17 11.74 -17.96
CA LYS A 159 7.82 13.02 -18.59
C LYS A 159 7.85 14.19 -17.61
N ALA A 160 8.94 14.29 -16.83
CA ALA A 160 9.14 15.29 -15.81
C ALA A 160 8.93 16.71 -16.33
N GLY A 161 8.07 17.49 -15.66
CA GLY A 161 7.73 18.86 -16.07
C GLY A 161 6.78 18.96 -17.27
N GLN A 162 6.22 17.84 -17.77
CA GLN A 162 5.33 17.83 -18.94
C GLN A 162 3.84 17.64 -18.57
N GLY A 163 3.48 17.88 -17.31
CA GLY A 163 2.10 17.79 -16.84
C GLY A 163 1.65 16.37 -16.53
N MET A 164 0.45 16.01 -16.96
CA MET A 164 -0.19 14.75 -16.65
C MET A 164 0.38 13.58 -17.46
N ILE A 165 0.50 12.43 -16.82
CA ILE A 165 0.81 11.14 -17.44
C ILE A 165 -0.17 10.06 -16.99
N THR A 166 -0.40 9.07 -17.84
CA THR A 166 -1.09 7.83 -17.44
C THR A 166 -0.04 6.81 -17.02
N VAL A 167 -0.22 6.26 -15.83
CA VAL A 167 0.66 5.25 -15.21
C VAL A 167 -0.13 3.96 -15.03
N THR A 168 0.48 2.82 -15.39
CA THR A 168 -0.07 1.50 -15.11
C THR A 168 0.89 0.72 -14.22
N LEU A 169 0.38 0.21 -13.09
CA LEU A 169 1.06 -0.74 -12.20
C LEU A 169 0.62 -2.15 -12.55
N SER A 170 1.55 -3.10 -12.59
CA SER A 170 1.28 -4.53 -12.82
C SER A 170 2.33 -5.43 -12.15
N LEU A 171 2.03 -6.71 -12.03
CA LEU A 171 3.00 -7.75 -11.67
C LEU A 171 3.84 -8.17 -12.87
#